data_aecf000dd45536fe64e2ec6e2d87a939
#
_entry.id   aecf000dd45536fe64e2ec6e2d87a939
#
_cell.length_a   1.000
_cell.length_b   1.000
_cell.length_c   1.000
_cell.angle_alpha   90.00
_cell.angle_beta   90.00
_cell.angle_gamma   90.00
#
_symmetry.space_group_name_H-M   'P 1'
#
loop_
_entity.id
_entity.type
_entity.pdbx_description
1 polymer ?
#
loop_
_entity_poly.entity_id
_entity_poly.type
_entity_poly.pdbx_seq_one_letter_code
_entity_poly.pdbx_strand_id
1 'polypeptide(L)'
;MTSSSSPPSHDAPAPLSRRGFMGGAASLSSIPLLSHAARADEKDGKQQPAPPDDDPAHYRPVFFSAEEYLFLCHACERIFPQDENGPGAQALGVPRFIDRQMTTPYGRGDLWYMKAPFVNGPPELGYQLPYSPQDLYRGAITPINTHCLMLHDAVFAALSPQWQDEVLHALEDNRLHLNDIPSAVFFEQLRTNTLEGAFSDPAYGGNHNMAGWKMMDFPGARADFMDWINQDGARYPLGPVGMPPKPDPYSASFQNEEG
;
A
#
# COMPACT_ATOMS: atom_id res chain seq x y z
N MET A 1 -2.28 74.29 9.00
CA MET A 1 -3.29 73.76 8.07
C MET A 1 -2.69 72.46 7.52
N THR A 2 -2.94 71.34 8.18
CA THR A 2 -2.46 70.03 7.79
C THR A 2 -3.68 69.11 7.63
N SER A 3 -4.00 68.79 6.39
CA SER A 3 -5.09 67.87 6.03
C SER A 3 -4.58 66.46 6.09
N SER A 4 -5.11 65.65 7.00
CA SER A 4 -4.89 64.21 7.08
C SER A 4 -5.92 63.51 6.18
N SER A 5 -5.45 62.79 5.20
CA SER A 5 -6.26 61.88 4.39
C SER A 5 -6.14 60.46 4.93
N SER A 6 -7.27 59.90 5.35
CA SER A 6 -7.38 58.48 5.79
C SER A 6 -7.42 57.57 4.56
N PRO A 7 -6.81 56.35 4.62
CA PRO A 7 -6.90 55.37 3.55
C PRO A 7 -8.26 54.64 3.55
N PRO A 8 -8.68 54.09 2.39
CA PRO A 8 -9.95 53.39 2.27
C PRO A 8 -9.91 52.02 2.94
N SER A 9 -10.97 51.65 3.66
CA SER A 9 -11.21 50.38 4.26
C SER A 9 -11.47 49.31 3.22
N HIS A 10 -10.64 48.25 3.18
CA HIS A 10 -10.92 47.02 2.45
C HIS A 10 -11.95 46.22 3.25
N ASP A 11 -13.17 46.11 2.73
CA ASP A 11 -14.17 45.15 3.20
C ASP A 11 -13.73 43.73 2.87
N ALA A 12 -13.44 42.97 3.91
CA ALA A 12 -13.23 41.53 3.79
C ALA A 12 -14.60 40.83 3.61
N PRO A 13 -14.73 39.86 2.71
CA PRO A 13 -15.99 39.15 2.53
C PRO A 13 -16.33 38.32 3.80
N ALA A 14 -17.58 38.42 4.22
CA ALA A 14 -18.10 37.74 5.40
C ALA A 14 -18.03 36.19 5.25
N PRO A 15 -17.73 35.44 6.30
CA PRO A 15 -17.66 33.96 6.26
C PRO A 15 -19.05 33.40 5.97
N LEU A 16 -19.13 32.52 4.96
CA LEU A 16 -20.33 31.76 4.61
C LEU A 16 -20.78 30.89 5.79
N SER A 17 -21.97 31.18 6.34
CA SER A 17 -22.53 30.37 7.41
C SER A 17 -23.11 29.06 6.88
N ARG A 18 -22.96 27.96 7.65
CA ARG A 18 -23.48 26.61 7.31
C ARG A 18 -25.00 26.60 7.06
N ARG A 19 -25.75 27.57 7.54
CA ARG A 19 -27.20 27.71 7.27
C ARG A 19 -27.50 28.28 5.89
N GLY A 20 -26.61 29.06 5.27
CA GLY A 20 -26.79 29.62 3.93
C GLY A 20 -26.62 28.58 2.82
N PHE A 21 -25.85 27.50 3.09
CA PHE A 21 -25.63 26.42 2.12
C PHE A 21 -26.83 25.47 1.98
N MET A 22 -27.64 25.32 3.00
CA MET A 22 -28.81 24.41 3.00
C MET A 22 -30.07 25.03 2.38
N GLY A 23 -30.10 26.34 2.11
CA GLY A 23 -31.26 27.03 1.55
C GLY A 23 -31.34 27.09 0.02
N GLY A 24 -30.30 26.69 -0.70
CA GLY A 24 -30.20 26.82 -2.15
C GLY A 24 -30.61 25.61 -2.99
N ALA A 25 -31.01 24.50 -2.38
CA ALA A 25 -31.24 23.20 -3.07
C ALA A 25 -32.73 22.80 -3.19
N ALA A 26 -33.67 23.72 -3.02
CA ALA A 26 -35.09 23.41 -3.10
C ALA A 26 -35.76 24.05 -4.30
N SER A 27 -35.39 23.64 -5.51
CA SER A 27 -36.27 23.68 -6.69
C SER A 27 -35.62 22.96 -7.86
N LEU A 28 -35.97 21.68 -8.06
CA LEU A 28 -36.09 21.05 -9.38
C LEU A 28 -36.77 19.68 -9.27
N SER A 29 -38.04 19.68 -9.74
CA SER A 29 -38.71 18.64 -10.49
C SER A 29 -38.97 17.27 -9.85
N SER A 30 -40.24 17.06 -9.60
CA SER A 30 -40.98 15.79 -9.54
C SER A 30 -40.53 14.75 -10.58
N ILE A 31 -39.88 13.69 -10.11
CA ILE A 31 -39.75 12.42 -10.80
C ILE A 31 -40.47 11.38 -9.92
N PRO A 32 -41.40 10.55 -10.46
CA PRO A 32 -42.13 9.59 -9.65
C PRO A 32 -41.23 8.49 -9.11
N LEU A 33 -41.22 8.32 -7.80
CA LEU A 33 -40.60 7.18 -7.12
C LEU A 33 -41.33 5.90 -7.54
N LEU A 34 -40.74 5.16 -8.46
CA LEU A 34 -41.03 3.73 -8.57
C LEU A 34 -40.28 3.06 -7.41
N SER A 35 -40.99 2.75 -6.36
CA SER A 35 -40.54 1.89 -5.27
C SER A 35 -40.30 0.47 -5.80
N HIS A 36 -39.06 0.21 -6.20
CA HIS A 36 -38.56 -1.15 -6.26
C HIS A 36 -38.06 -1.51 -4.86
N ALA A 37 -38.87 -2.22 -4.13
CA ALA A 37 -38.43 -2.99 -2.99
C ALA A 37 -37.37 -3.99 -3.51
N ALA A 38 -36.10 -3.62 -3.36
CA ALA A 38 -35.01 -4.56 -3.55
C ALA A 38 -35.10 -5.59 -2.43
N ARG A 39 -35.72 -6.71 -2.77
CA ARG A 39 -35.64 -7.95 -1.99
C ARG A 39 -34.16 -8.28 -1.94
N ALA A 40 -33.57 -8.27 -0.76
CA ALA A 40 -32.25 -8.83 -0.52
C ALA A 40 -32.38 -10.34 -0.79
N ASP A 41 -32.03 -10.74 -2.00
CA ASP A 41 -31.74 -12.11 -2.31
C ASP A 41 -30.42 -12.43 -1.60
N GLU A 42 -30.54 -13.24 -0.57
CA GLU A 42 -29.46 -13.95 0.11
C GLU A 42 -28.85 -14.91 -0.93
N LYS A 43 -28.01 -14.34 -1.81
CA LYS A 43 -27.19 -15.13 -2.71
C LYS A 43 -25.87 -15.40 -2.01
N ASP A 44 -25.73 -16.68 -1.63
CA ASP A 44 -24.47 -17.39 -1.46
C ASP A 44 -23.26 -16.58 -1.95
N GLY A 45 -22.31 -16.37 -1.02
CA GLY A 45 -21.02 -15.78 -1.31
C GLY A 45 -20.27 -16.59 -2.37
N LYS A 46 -20.69 -16.49 -3.62
CA LYS A 46 -19.86 -16.90 -4.74
C LYS A 46 -18.68 -15.97 -4.74
N GLN A 47 -17.59 -16.46 -4.19
CA GLN A 47 -16.25 -15.96 -4.39
C GLN A 47 -16.12 -15.59 -5.86
N GLN A 48 -16.03 -14.30 -6.14
CA GLN A 48 -15.76 -13.81 -7.48
C GLN A 48 -14.41 -14.44 -7.90
N PRO A 49 -14.34 -15.18 -9.02
CA PRO A 49 -13.07 -15.78 -9.43
C PRO A 49 -12.04 -14.68 -9.55
N ALA A 50 -10.88 -14.86 -8.89
CA ALA A 50 -9.72 -14.00 -9.09
C ALA A 50 -9.41 -13.95 -10.59
N PRO A 51 -8.98 -12.79 -11.14
CA PRO A 51 -8.58 -12.72 -12.53
C PRO A 51 -7.48 -13.77 -12.81
N PRO A 52 -7.45 -14.36 -14.01
CA PRO A 52 -6.61 -15.53 -14.35
C PRO A 52 -5.08 -15.33 -14.16
N ASP A 53 -4.59 -14.11 -13.99
CA ASP A 53 -3.18 -13.79 -13.75
C ASP A 53 -2.80 -13.72 -12.25
N ASP A 54 -3.66 -14.13 -11.34
CA ASP A 54 -3.44 -14.01 -9.90
C ASP A 54 -2.77 -15.24 -9.26
N ASP A 55 -2.27 -16.18 -10.05
CA ASP A 55 -1.43 -17.26 -9.52
C ASP A 55 -0.03 -16.71 -9.18
N PRO A 56 0.34 -16.65 -7.89
CA PRO A 56 1.67 -16.16 -7.47
C PRO A 56 2.82 -16.94 -8.14
N ALA A 57 2.58 -18.20 -8.52
CA ALA A 57 3.58 -19.07 -9.16
C ALA A 57 3.93 -18.64 -10.60
N HIS A 58 3.07 -17.87 -11.26
CA HIS A 58 3.26 -17.43 -12.65
C HIS A 58 3.51 -15.93 -12.80
N TYR A 59 3.60 -15.20 -11.66
CA TYR A 59 3.82 -13.76 -11.72
C TYR A 59 5.19 -13.41 -12.30
N ARG A 60 5.21 -12.51 -13.28
CA ARG A 60 6.44 -11.93 -13.83
C ARG A 60 6.61 -10.51 -13.29
N PRO A 61 7.72 -10.22 -12.60
CA PRO A 61 7.96 -8.89 -12.06
C PRO A 61 8.00 -7.84 -13.19
N VAL A 62 7.42 -6.66 -12.91
CA VAL A 62 7.35 -5.53 -13.86
C VAL A 62 8.40 -4.46 -13.57
N PHE A 63 8.89 -4.39 -12.35
CA PHE A 63 9.94 -3.46 -11.93
C PHE A 63 11.25 -4.17 -11.56
N PHE A 64 11.18 -5.19 -10.69
CA PHE A 64 12.36 -5.91 -10.23
C PHE A 64 12.87 -6.90 -11.29
N SER A 65 14.20 -7.14 -11.30
CA SER A 65 14.74 -8.32 -11.97
C SER A 65 14.28 -9.60 -11.26
N ALA A 66 14.43 -10.75 -11.93
CA ALA A 66 14.08 -12.04 -11.31
C ALA A 66 14.82 -12.29 -10.00
N GLU A 67 16.10 -11.91 -9.92
CA GLU A 67 16.92 -12.09 -8.72
C GLU A 67 16.48 -11.15 -7.59
N GLU A 68 16.20 -9.88 -7.89
CA GLU A 68 15.69 -8.92 -6.91
C GLU A 68 14.31 -9.32 -6.41
N TYR A 69 13.46 -9.83 -7.29
CA TYR A 69 12.14 -10.31 -6.90
C TYR A 69 12.22 -11.54 -6.00
N LEU A 70 13.17 -12.45 -6.27
CA LEU A 70 13.41 -13.61 -5.42
C LEU A 70 13.89 -13.19 -4.02
N PHE A 71 14.80 -12.19 -3.93
CA PHE A 71 15.16 -11.57 -2.66
C PHE A 71 13.91 -11.06 -1.93
N LEU A 72 13.05 -10.32 -2.63
CA LEU A 72 11.84 -9.72 -2.05
C LEU A 72 10.88 -10.80 -1.52
N CYS A 73 10.67 -11.90 -2.27
CA CYS A 73 9.84 -13.02 -1.83
C CYS A 73 10.31 -13.59 -0.48
N HIS A 74 11.62 -13.84 -0.36
CA HIS A 74 12.17 -14.41 0.86
C HIS A 74 12.19 -13.39 2.01
N ALA A 75 12.56 -12.15 1.76
CA ALA A 75 12.63 -11.12 2.79
C ALA A 75 11.24 -10.79 3.37
N CYS A 76 10.23 -10.62 2.51
CA CYS A 76 8.86 -10.39 2.98
C CYS A 76 8.31 -11.57 3.79
N GLU A 77 8.60 -12.82 3.37
CA GLU A 77 8.17 -14.02 4.11
C GLU A 77 8.84 -14.14 5.48
N ARG A 78 10.08 -13.63 5.65
CA ARG A 78 10.72 -13.58 6.98
C ARG A 78 10.10 -12.50 7.87
N ILE A 79 9.69 -11.36 7.31
CA ILE A 79 9.06 -10.26 8.05
C ILE A 79 7.62 -10.59 8.44
N PHE A 80 6.89 -11.27 7.56
CA PHE A 80 5.50 -11.67 7.77
C PHE A 80 5.32 -13.14 7.40
N PRO A 81 5.77 -14.06 8.28
CA PRO A 81 5.73 -15.50 8.01
C PRO A 81 4.33 -16.08 8.13
N GLN A 82 4.10 -17.21 7.46
CA GLN A 82 2.92 -18.02 7.73
C GLN A 82 2.96 -18.58 9.15
N ASP A 83 1.83 -18.48 9.86
CA ASP A 83 1.67 -19.04 11.20
C ASP A 83 0.25 -19.64 11.39
N GLU A 84 -0.12 -19.91 12.65
CA GLU A 84 -1.43 -20.45 13.01
C GLU A 84 -2.60 -19.47 12.76
N ASN A 85 -2.31 -18.16 12.66
CA ASN A 85 -3.32 -17.13 12.42
C ASN A 85 -3.64 -16.97 10.94
N GLY A 86 -2.70 -17.33 10.05
CA GLY A 86 -2.97 -17.23 8.62
C GLY A 86 -1.74 -17.33 7.69
N PRO A 87 -1.94 -17.00 6.42
CA PRO A 87 -0.92 -17.11 5.39
C PRO A 87 0.18 -16.06 5.55
N GLY A 88 1.40 -16.42 5.13
CA GLY A 88 2.54 -15.52 5.07
C GLY A 88 2.51 -14.55 3.88
N ALA A 89 3.52 -13.68 3.81
CA ALA A 89 3.62 -12.59 2.84
C ALA A 89 3.57 -13.08 1.38
N GLN A 90 4.20 -14.19 1.06
CA GLN A 90 4.19 -14.72 -0.31
C GLN A 90 2.77 -15.16 -0.73
N ALA A 91 2.07 -15.91 0.13
CA ALA A 91 0.71 -16.36 -0.12
C ALA A 91 -0.31 -15.20 -0.17
N LEU A 92 -0.03 -14.09 0.55
CA LEU A 92 -0.80 -12.85 0.49
C LEU A 92 -0.49 -12.01 -0.77
N GLY A 93 0.50 -12.39 -1.59
CA GLY A 93 0.89 -11.63 -2.78
C GLY A 93 1.67 -10.34 -2.48
N VAL A 94 2.27 -10.22 -1.29
CA VAL A 94 3.02 -9.02 -0.87
C VAL A 94 4.16 -8.65 -1.82
N PRO A 95 5.03 -9.59 -2.26
CA PRO A 95 6.09 -9.25 -3.21
C PRO A 95 5.56 -8.66 -4.52
N ARG A 96 4.44 -9.17 -5.03
CA ARG A 96 3.75 -8.65 -6.21
C ARG A 96 3.21 -7.24 -5.97
N PHE A 97 2.61 -6.99 -4.80
CA PHE A 97 2.16 -5.67 -4.40
C PHE A 97 3.32 -4.66 -4.45
N ILE A 98 4.45 -4.99 -3.82
CA ILE A 98 5.62 -4.09 -3.78
C ILE A 98 6.15 -3.84 -5.19
N ASP A 99 6.31 -4.87 -6.01
CA ASP A 99 6.79 -4.74 -7.38
C ASP A 99 5.92 -3.79 -8.21
N ARG A 100 4.59 -3.91 -8.12
CA ARG A 100 3.64 -3.01 -8.79
C ARG A 100 3.70 -1.59 -8.22
N GLN A 101 3.81 -1.42 -6.90
CA GLN A 101 3.92 -0.10 -6.27
C GLN A 101 5.16 0.66 -6.76
N MET A 102 6.26 -0.03 -7.04
CA MET A 102 7.46 0.59 -7.58
C MET A 102 7.24 1.24 -8.96
N THR A 103 6.28 0.78 -9.76
CA THR A 103 5.97 1.40 -11.07
C THR A 103 5.04 2.62 -10.99
N THR A 104 4.49 2.91 -9.82
CA THR A 104 3.55 4.01 -9.58
C THR A 104 4.27 5.32 -9.21
N PRO A 105 3.55 6.46 -9.09
CA PRO A 105 4.09 7.70 -8.54
C PRO A 105 4.72 7.54 -7.14
N TYR A 106 4.21 6.61 -6.32
CA TYR A 106 4.81 6.27 -5.03
C TYR A 106 6.26 5.77 -5.19
N GLY A 107 6.47 4.76 -6.04
CA GLY A 107 7.81 4.18 -6.25
C GLY A 107 8.84 5.20 -6.74
N ARG A 108 8.43 6.14 -7.58
CA ARG A 108 9.28 7.23 -8.09
C ARG A 108 9.51 8.37 -7.10
N GLY A 109 8.83 8.38 -5.95
CA GLY A 109 8.89 9.49 -5.00
C GLY A 109 8.12 10.74 -5.44
N ASP A 110 7.26 10.66 -6.47
CA ASP A 110 6.48 11.80 -6.99
C ASP A 110 5.49 12.35 -5.96
N LEU A 111 5.14 11.56 -4.95
CA LEU A 111 4.24 11.94 -3.86
C LEU A 111 4.95 12.64 -2.70
N TRP A 112 6.28 12.70 -2.72
CA TRP A 112 7.12 13.30 -1.69
C TRP A 112 7.78 14.58 -2.18
N TYR A 113 8.20 15.42 -1.23
CA TYR A 113 9.00 16.60 -1.56
C TYR A 113 10.47 16.19 -1.74
N MET A 114 10.86 15.84 -2.96
CA MET A 114 12.19 15.33 -3.31
C MET A 114 13.06 16.42 -3.96
N LYS A 115 13.19 17.58 -3.31
CA LYS A 115 14.04 18.69 -3.81
C LYS A 115 15.12 19.04 -2.82
N ALA A 116 16.37 19.12 -3.30
CA ALA A 116 17.52 19.57 -2.51
C ALA A 116 17.34 21.02 -2.00
N PRO A 117 18.01 21.42 -0.90
CA PRO A 117 19.02 20.63 -0.18
C PRO A 117 18.38 19.59 0.76
N PHE A 118 18.96 18.37 0.78
CA PHE A 118 18.61 17.34 1.77
C PHE A 118 19.50 17.51 2.99
N VAL A 119 18.91 17.69 4.15
CA VAL A 119 19.62 17.87 5.41
C VAL A 119 19.05 16.96 6.47
N ASN A 120 19.91 16.42 7.33
CA ASN A 120 19.45 15.63 8.47
C ASN A 120 18.69 16.56 9.43
N GLY A 121 17.45 16.23 9.69
CA GLY A 121 16.57 16.90 10.63
C GLY A 121 16.17 15.99 11.78
N PRO A 122 15.43 16.50 12.77
CA PRO A 122 14.84 15.66 13.80
C PRO A 122 13.82 14.68 13.21
N PRO A 123 13.64 13.49 13.83
CA PRO A 123 12.77 12.42 13.28
C PRO A 123 11.32 12.86 13.03
N GLU A 124 10.82 13.84 13.76
CA GLU A 124 9.47 14.39 13.66
C GLU A 124 9.19 15.07 12.31
N LEU A 125 10.22 15.43 11.56
CA LEU A 125 10.12 15.99 10.22
C LEU A 125 9.90 14.92 9.14
N GLY A 126 9.94 13.64 9.51
CA GLY A 126 9.75 12.52 8.60
C GLY A 126 10.96 12.24 7.71
N TYR A 127 10.72 11.68 6.53
CA TYR A 127 11.76 11.24 5.63
C TYR A 127 12.54 12.41 5.00
N GLN A 128 13.86 12.40 5.13
CA GLN A 128 14.75 13.51 4.76
C GLN A 128 15.87 13.10 3.76
N LEU A 129 15.87 11.86 3.27
CA LEU A 129 16.91 11.35 2.40
C LEU A 129 16.61 11.59 0.91
N PRO A 130 17.62 11.64 0.04
CA PRO A 130 17.46 11.89 -1.39
C PRO A 130 17.06 10.64 -2.20
N TYR A 131 16.52 9.61 -1.57
CA TYR A 131 16.21 8.34 -2.21
C TYR A 131 14.71 8.14 -2.33
N SER A 132 14.24 7.89 -3.55
CA SER A 132 12.88 7.38 -3.76
C SER A 132 12.76 5.93 -3.27
N PRO A 133 11.55 5.38 -3.09
CA PRO A 133 11.39 3.94 -2.84
C PRO A 133 12.11 3.06 -3.86
N GLN A 134 12.06 3.40 -5.15
CA GLN A 134 12.82 2.69 -6.20
C GLN A 134 14.33 2.70 -5.93
N ASP A 135 14.88 3.86 -5.57
CA ASP A 135 16.31 4.01 -5.29
C ASP A 135 16.74 3.18 -4.08
N LEU A 136 15.90 3.14 -3.03
CA LEU A 136 16.18 2.33 -1.84
C LEU A 136 16.26 0.84 -2.19
N TYR A 137 15.29 0.30 -2.93
CA TYR A 137 15.30 -1.12 -3.31
C TYR A 137 16.47 -1.44 -4.25
N ARG A 138 16.67 -0.66 -5.31
CA ARG A 138 17.76 -0.88 -6.27
C ARG A 138 19.13 -0.75 -5.63
N GLY A 139 19.30 0.24 -4.75
CA GLY A 139 20.57 0.50 -4.08
C GLY A 139 20.90 -0.48 -2.96
N ALA A 140 19.90 -1.17 -2.38
CA ALA A 140 20.10 -2.06 -1.23
C ALA A 140 20.28 -3.54 -1.61
N ILE A 141 19.47 -4.07 -2.53
CA ILE A 141 19.43 -5.53 -2.79
C ILE A 141 20.77 -6.08 -3.26
N THR A 142 21.44 -5.40 -4.19
CA THR A 142 22.74 -5.85 -4.70
C THR A 142 23.83 -5.88 -3.62
N PRO A 143 24.04 -4.83 -2.79
CA PRO A 143 24.98 -4.90 -1.67
C PRO A 143 24.63 -5.98 -0.66
N ILE A 144 23.36 -6.23 -0.35
CA ILE A 144 22.93 -7.29 0.57
C ILE A 144 23.33 -8.66 0.00
N ASN A 145 22.99 -8.94 -1.27
CA ASN A 145 23.37 -10.20 -1.90
C ASN A 145 24.91 -10.36 -1.96
N THR A 146 25.64 -9.29 -2.22
CA THR A 146 27.12 -9.32 -2.19
C THR A 146 27.64 -9.68 -0.80
N HIS A 147 27.08 -9.08 0.24
CA HIS A 147 27.42 -9.40 1.63
C HIS A 147 27.15 -10.88 1.95
N CYS A 148 26.00 -11.39 1.55
CA CYS A 148 25.63 -12.80 1.76
C CYS A 148 26.60 -13.76 1.02
N LEU A 149 26.94 -13.43 -0.24
CA LEU A 149 27.92 -14.20 -1.02
C LEU A 149 29.31 -14.22 -0.34
N MET A 150 29.76 -13.10 0.18
CA MET A 150 31.08 -13.04 0.86
C MET A 150 31.14 -13.85 2.17
N LEU A 151 30.03 -13.91 2.92
CA LEU A 151 30.02 -14.58 4.22
C LEU A 151 29.55 -16.03 4.17
N HIS A 152 28.65 -16.36 3.25
CA HIS A 152 27.93 -17.63 3.21
C HIS A 152 28.02 -18.37 1.87
N ASP A 153 28.73 -17.80 0.90
CA ASP A 153 28.85 -18.36 -0.48
C ASP A 153 27.46 -18.57 -1.15
N ALA A 154 26.48 -17.76 -0.76
CA ALA A 154 25.11 -17.85 -1.27
C ALA A 154 24.42 -16.46 -1.25
N VAL A 155 23.52 -16.21 -2.20
CA VAL A 155 22.66 -15.03 -2.18
C VAL A 155 21.62 -15.13 -1.08
N PHE A 156 21.06 -14.00 -0.62
CA PHE A 156 20.09 -13.95 0.49
C PHE A 156 18.96 -14.99 0.35
N ALA A 157 18.36 -15.12 -0.82
CA ALA A 157 17.25 -16.03 -1.07
C ALA A 157 17.63 -17.52 -0.91
N ALA A 158 18.91 -17.87 -1.05
CA ALA A 158 19.41 -19.23 -0.90
C ALA A 158 19.88 -19.54 0.53
N LEU A 159 19.90 -18.58 1.43
CA LEU A 159 20.27 -18.77 2.83
C LEU A 159 19.20 -19.55 3.60
N SER A 160 19.61 -20.20 4.68
CA SER A 160 18.65 -20.77 5.64
C SER A 160 17.83 -19.65 6.29
N PRO A 161 16.61 -19.95 6.78
CA PRO A 161 15.77 -18.96 7.47
C PRO A 161 16.48 -18.22 8.60
N GLN A 162 17.33 -18.90 9.37
CA GLN A 162 18.12 -18.31 10.46
C GLN A 162 19.10 -17.25 9.95
N TRP A 163 19.83 -17.55 8.86
CA TRP A 163 20.76 -16.59 8.27
C TRP A 163 20.04 -15.41 7.60
N GLN A 164 18.86 -15.66 7.01
CA GLN A 164 18.00 -14.59 6.50
C GLN A 164 17.57 -13.64 7.62
N ASP A 165 17.17 -14.18 8.78
CA ASP A 165 16.80 -13.38 9.95
C ASP A 165 17.98 -12.56 10.47
N GLU A 166 19.19 -13.17 10.57
CA GLU A 166 20.38 -12.44 11.00
C GLU A 166 20.74 -11.27 10.06
N VAL A 167 20.59 -11.47 8.76
CA VAL A 167 20.80 -10.39 7.78
C VAL A 167 19.75 -9.29 7.96
N LEU A 168 18.47 -9.63 8.13
CA LEU A 168 17.41 -8.66 8.37
C LEU A 168 17.62 -7.88 9.66
N HIS A 169 18.01 -8.53 10.75
CA HIS A 169 18.38 -7.84 12.00
C HIS A 169 19.61 -6.96 11.83
N ALA A 170 20.59 -7.38 11.03
CA ALA A 170 21.75 -6.54 10.74
C ALA A 170 21.38 -5.28 9.94
N LEU A 171 20.36 -5.36 9.06
CA LEU A 171 19.80 -4.20 8.38
C LEU A 171 19.07 -3.27 9.35
N GLU A 172 18.20 -3.82 10.20
CA GLU A 172 17.44 -3.09 11.21
C GLU A 172 18.35 -2.32 12.16
N ASP A 173 19.41 -2.97 12.66
CA ASP A 173 20.40 -2.38 13.56
C ASP A 173 21.38 -1.42 12.85
N ASN A 174 21.20 -1.14 11.58
CA ASN A 174 22.11 -0.31 10.76
C ASN A 174 23.58 -0.82 10.76
N ARG A 175 23.77 -2.14 10.83
CA ARG A 175 25.10 -2.79 10.87
C ARG A 175 25.61 -3.24 9.50
N LEU A 176 24.73 -3.29 8.48
CA LEU A 176 25.13 -3.59 7.11
C LEU A 176 25.50 -2.30 6.36
N HIS A 177 26.58 -2.37 5.59
CA HIS A 177 26.97 -1.26 4.74
C HIS A 177 26.35 -1.39 3.35
N LEU A 178 25.42 -0.49 3.02
CA LEU A 178 24.70 -0.42 1.75
C LEU A 178 25.10 0.84 0.96
N ASN A 179 26.41 1.04 0.74
CA ASN A 179 26.94 2.25 0.13
C ASN A 179 26.47 3.50 0.92
N ASP A 180 25.73 4.42 0.26
CA ASP A 180 25.26 5.67 0.89
C ASP A 180 23.85 5.52 1.52
N ILE A 181 23.22 4.35 1.44
CA ILE A 181 21.89 4.10 2.01
C ILE A 181 22.05 3.55 3.44
N PRO A 182 21.50 4.24 4.46
CA PRO A 182 21.43 3.65 5.81
C PRO A 182 20.58 2.37 5.78
N SER A 183 21.17 1.25 6.24
CA SER A 183 20.47 -0.04 6.11
C SER A 183 19.17 -0.12 6.92
N ALA A 184 19.11 0.56 8.06
CA ALA A 184 17.87 0.68 8.85
C ALA A 184 16.75 1.40 8.08
N VAL A 185 17.06 2.36 7.22
CA VAL A 185 16.06 3.04 6.38
C VAL A 185 15.51 2.09 5.33
N PHE A 186 16.37 1.31 4.70
CA PHE A 186 15.92 0.27 3.77
C PHE A 186 15.06 -0.79 4.48
N PHE A 187 15.48 -1.27 5.66
CA PHE A 187 14.72 -2.25 6.43
C PHE A 187 13.33 -1.71 6.80
N GLU A 188 13.23 -0.47 7.27
CA GLU A 188 11.94 0.15 7.60
C GLU A 188 11.04 0.30 6.36
N GLN A 189 11.62 0.67 5.21
CA GLN A 189 10.88 0.71 3.94
C GLN A 189 10.34 -0.67 3.55
N LEU A 190 11.18 -1.71 3.63
CA LEU A 190 10.81 -3.08 3.33
C LEU A 190 9.72 -3.60 4.29
N ARG A 191 9.89 -3.36 5.60
CA ARG A 191 8.92 -3.76 6.63
C ARG A 191 7.57 -3.07 6.43
N THR A 192 7.59 -1.77 6.21
CA THR A 192 6.37 -0.97 5.97
C THR A 192 5.64 -1.45 4.73
N ASN A 193 6.33 -1.62 3.60
CA ASN A 193 5.70 -2.12 2.38
C ASN A 193 5.20 -3.56 2.51
N THR A 194 5.86 -4.39 3.32
CA THR A 194 5.39 -5.76 3.62
C THR A 194 4.04 -5.73 4.34
N LEU A 195 3.91 -4.89 5.37
CA LEU A 195 2.65 -4.75 6.11
C LEU A 195 1.55 -4.09 5.24
N GLU A 196 1.90 -3.07 4.47
CA GLU A 196 0.97 -2.45 3.52
C GLU A 196 0.43 -3.49 2.52
N GLY A 197 1.30 -4.33 1.94
CA GLY A 197 0.89 -5.38 1.02
C GLY A 197 0.04 -6.46 1.67
N ALA A 198 0.33 -6.83 2.92
CA ALA A 198 -0.43 -7.83 3.66
C ALA A 198 -1.86 -7.38 4.00
N PHE A 199 -2.07 -6.07 4.19
CA PHE A 199 -3.35 -5.50 4.64
C PHE A 199 -3.98 -4.50 3.67
N SER A 200 -3.41 -4.32 2.47
CA SER A 200 -4.01 -3.48 1.42
C SER A 200 -5.35 -4.04 0.94
N ASP A 201 -6.13 -3.21 0.24
CA ASP A 201 -7.23 -3.74 -0.55
C ASP A 201 -6.68 -4.64 -1.67
N PRO A 202 -7.27 -5.82 -1.93
CA PRO A 202 -6.83 -6.73 -3.01
C PRO A 202 -6.74 -6.08 -4.39
N ALA A 203 -7.49 -5.01 -4.63
CA ALA A 203 -7.42 -4.23 -5.87
C ALA A 203 -6.02 -3.67 -6.17
N TYR A 204 -5.12 -3.60 -5.17
CA TYR A 204 -3.73 -3.17 -5.32
C TYR A 204 -2.73 -4.32 -5.52
N GLY A 205 -3.21 -5.58 -5.51
CA GLY A 205 -2.40 -6.76 -5.82
C GLY A 205 -1.79 -7.48 -4.62
N GLY A 206 -1.98 -6.98 -3.40
CA GLY A 206 -1.67 -7.65 -2.12
C GLY A 206 -2.91 -8.25 -1.47
N ASN A 207 -2.78 -8.73 -0.22
CA ASN A 207 -3.88 -9.24 0.61
C ASN A 207 -4.79 -10.23 -0.14
N HIS A 208 -4.17 -11.17 -0.83
CA HIS A 208 -4.86 -12.12 -1.69
C HIS A 208 -6.03 -12.80 -0.96
N ASN A 209 -7.18 -12.88 -1.62
CA ASN A 209 -8.44 -13.39 -1.03
C ASN A 209 -8.88 -12.66 0.26
N MET A 210 -8.41 -11.44 0.49
CA MET A 210 -8.65 -10.68 1.72
C MET A 210 -8.23 -11.46 2.98
N ALA A 211 -7.20 -12.32 2.86
CA ALA A 211 -6.83 -13.21 3.94
C ALA A 211 -6.22 -12.44 5.11
N GLY A 212 -5.43 -11.39 4.88
CA GLY A 212 -4.94 -10.50 5.92
C GLY A 212 -6.09 -9.79 6.68
N TRP A 213 -7.13 -9.35 5.98
CA TRP A 213 -8.32 -8.78 6.63
C TRP A 213 -9.11 -9.80 7.43
N LYS A 214 -9.22 -11.04 6.94
CA LYS A 214 -9.88 -12.13 7.67
C LYS A 214 -9.15 -12.48 8.97
N MET A 215 -7.81 -12.43 8.98
CA MET A 215 -7.01 -12.62 10.20
C MET A 215 -7.32 -11.61 11.30
N MET A 216 -7.68 -10.37 10.92
CA MET A 216 -7.97 -9.27 11.84
C MET A 216 -9.47 -9.07 12.10
N ASP A 217 -10.34 -9.88 11.53
CA ASP A 217 -11.79 -9.62 11.49
C ASP A 217 -12.12 -8.22 10.92
N PHE A 218 -11.30 -7.69 10.00
CA PHE A 218 -11.53 -6.38 9.37
C PHE A 218 -12.59 -6.51 8.28
N PRO A 219 -13.69 -5.71 8.34
CA PRO A 219 -14.84 -5.89 7.43
C PRO A 219 -14.61 -5.32 6.02
N GLY A 220 -13.49 -4.68 5.75
CA GLY A 220 -13.15 -4.14 4.44
C GLY A 220 -13.89 -2.84 4.08
N ALA A 221 -14.04 -2.61 2.77
CA ALA A 221 -14.61 -1.41 2.19
C ALA A 221 -16.15 -1.44 2.19
N ARG A 222 -16.77 -1.31 3.37
CA ARG A 222 -18.23 -1.23 3.51
C ARG A 222 -18.70 0.21 3.49
N ALA A 223 -19.94 0.41 2.99
CA ALA A 223 -20.52 1.74 2.86
C ALA A 223 -20.80 2.40 4.21
N ASP A 224 -21.30 1.65 5.19
CA ASP A 224 -21.58 2.11 6.54
C ASP A 224 -21.66 0.97 7.56
N PHE A 225 -21.74 1.34 8.83
CA PHE A 225 -21.91 0.45 9.98
C PHE A 225 -23.02 0.94 10.90
N MET A 226 -24.03 1.65 10.37
CA MET A 226 -25.08 2.29 11.15
C MET A 226 -25.83 1.31 12.06
N ASP A 227 -26.08 0.09 11.59
CA ASP A 227 -26.78 -0.96 12.35
C ASP A 227 -25.96 -1.46 13.56
N TRP A 228 -24.67 -1.13 13.60
CA TRP A 228 -23.71 -1.65 14.59
C TRP A 228 -23.24 -0.60 15.61
N ILE A 229 -23.65 0.66 15.46
CA ILE A 229 -23.18 1.78 16.31
C ILE A 229 -23.38 1.52 17.81
N ASN A 230 -24.47 0.82 18.18
CA ASN A 230 -24.83 0.55 19.58
C ASN A 230 -24.50 -0.89 20.00
N GLN A 231 -23.65 -1.61 19.26
CA GLN A 231 -23.28 -2.99 19.54
C GLN A 231 -21.81 -3.10 19.88
N ASP A 232 -21.40 -2.41 20.96
CA ASP A 232 -20.01 -2.38 21.41
C ASP A 232 -19.46 -3.78 21.69
N GLY A 233 -18.29 -4.08 21.11
CA GLY A 233 -17.60 -5.37 21.26
C GLY A 233 -18.25 -6.54 20.52
N ALA A 234 -19.35 -6.34 19.79
CA ALA A 234 -19.95 -7.40 18.99
C ALA A 234 -19.08 -7.70 17.75
N ARG A 235 -18.87 -8.99 17.49
CA ARG A 235 -18.19 -9.43 16.28
C ARG A 235 -19.05 -9.11 15.05
N TYR A 236 -18.46 -8.45 14.05
CA TYR A 236 -19.16 -8.18 12.80
C TYR A 236 -19.38 -9.49 12.01
N PRO A 237 -20.63 -9.85 11.65
CA PRO A 237 -20.94 -11.20 11.16
C PRO A 237 -20.62 -11.42 9.69
N LEU A 238 -20.46 -10.34 8.89
CA LEU A 238 -20.22 -10.44 7.47
C LEU A 238 -18.72 -10.42 7.16
N GLY A 239 -18.28 -11.26 6.24
CA GLY A 239 -16.89 -11.29 5.79
C GLY A 239 -16.44 -9.99 5.10
N PRO A 240 -15.14 -9.80 4.88
CA PRO A 240 -14.59 -8.59 4.28
C PRO A 240 -15.07 -8.40 2.84
N VAL A 241 -15.18 -7.12 2.43
CA VAL A 241 -15.50 -6.70 1.07
C VAL A 241 -14.38 -5.80 0.58
N GLY A 242 -13.75 -6.16 -0.54
CA GLY A 242 -12.76 -5.32 -1.24
C GLY A 242 -13.41 -4.37 -2.25
N MET A 243 -12.64 -3.41 -2.72
CA MET A 243 -13.01 -2.60 -3.88
C MET A 243 -13.10 -3.48 -5.14
N PRO A 244 -13.94 -3.12 -6.13
CA PRO A 244 -13.93 -3.83 -7.39
C PRO A 244 -12.54 -3.77 -8.02
N PRO A 245 -12.04 -4.89 -8.60
CA PRO A 245 -10.72 -4.92 -9.21
C PRO A 245 -10.62 -3.86 -10.32
N LYS A 246 -9.55 -3.07 -10.28
CA LYS A 246 -9.22 -2.18 -11.40
C LYS A 246 -8.67 -3.03 -12.55
N PRO A 247 -8.95 -2.66 -13.82
CA PRO A 247 -8.28 -3.29 -14.95
C PRO A 247 -6.76 -3.20 -14.75
N ASP A 248 -6.08 -4.33 -14.87
CA ASP A 248 -4.62 -4.35 -14.78
C ASP A 248 -4.04 -3.61 -16.00
N PRO A 249 -3.36 -2.47 -15.83
CA PRO A 249 -2.78 -1.75 -16.97
C PRO A 249 -1.70 -2.56 -17.70
N TYR A 250 -1.18 -3.62 -17.09
CA TYR A 250 -0.15 -4.48 -17.65
C TYR A 250 -0.73 -5.72 -18.37
N SER A 251 -2.01 -6.07 -18.16
CA SER A 251 -2.63 -7.23 -18.82
C SER A 251 -2.87 -7.02 -20.33
N ALA A 252 -2.95 -5.76 -20.77
CA ALA A 252 -3.21 -5.44 -22.17
C ALA A 252 -1.98 -5.57 -23.09
N SER A 253 -0.76 -5.59 -22.55
CA SER A 253 0.47 -5.62 -23.34
C SER A 253 0.83 -7.00 -23.89
N PHE A 254 0.27 -8.08 -23.36
CA PHE A 254 0.60 -9.46 -23.77
C PHE A 254 -0.35 -10.04 -24.83
N GLN A 255 -1.47 -9.37 -25.15
CA GLN A 255 -2.41 -9.87 -26.18
C GLN A 255 -2.04 -9.47 -27.61
N ASN A 256 -1.02 -8.64 -27.82
CA ASN A 256 -0.65 -8.13 -29.14
C ASN A 256 0.55 -8.84 -29.78
N GLU A 257 1.12 -9.88 -29.16
CA GLU A 257 2.27 -10.60 -29.73
C GLU A 257 1.90 -11.97 -30.35
N GLU A 258 0.62 -12.36 -30.37
CA GLU A 258 0.14 -13.59 -31.02
C GLU A 258 -0.86 -13.31 -32.16
N GLY A 259 -0.60 -12.29 -32.97
CA GLY A 259 -1.38 -11.97 -34.15
C GLY A 259 -0.57 -12.09 -35.44
#